data_5080ba5d012c2d63958d7c764e23c185
#
_entry.id   5080ba5d012c2d63958d7c764e23c185
#
_cell.length_a   1.000
_cell.length_b   1.000
_cell.length_c   1.000
_cell.angle_alpha   90.00
_cell.angle_beta   90.00
_cell.angle_gamma   90.00
#
_symmetry.space_group_name_H-M   'P 1'
#
loop_
_entity.id
_entity.type
_entity.pdbx_description
1 polymer ?
#
loop_
_entity_poly.entity_id
_entity_poly.type
_entity_poly.pdbx_seq_one_letter_code
_entity_poly.pdbx_strand_id
1 'polypeptide(L)'
;MLKDKILDLLNRSDFMTLSTSVAGNSSAANVYFANDGLDIYFFTFNPSRKAVQISINPKVQCVIRPDGEEGIKELQIDAHASKVTDKNEVEKAKKAILDVTEAFSEYMHDDFLIANDVIGYYKIQPTTIKYVDFFAEKQFEWMEVPENRIGLLKEVKNLSLIHI
;
A
#
# COMPACT_ATOMS: atom_id res chain seq x y z
N MET A 1 15.62 -15.40 2.49
CA MET A 1 16.50 -14.94 1.40
C MET A 1 15.92 -13.70 0.72
N LEU A 2 15.21 -13.83 -0.38
CA LEU A 2 14.60 -12.67 -1.04
C LEU A 2 13.54 -11.99 -0.16
N LYS A 3 12.67 -12.76 0.46
CA LYS A 3 11.66 -12.23 1.37
C LYS A 3 12.26 -11.40 2.50
N ASP A 4 13.39 -11.84 3.04
CA ASP A 4 14.10 -11.11 4.11
C ASP A 4 14.64 -9.77 3.62
N LYS A 5 15.17 -9.73 2.41
CA LYS A 5 15.64 -8.48 1.77
C LYS A 5 14.47 -7.50 1.55
N ILE A 6 13.33 -8.01 1.10
CA ILE A 6 12.11 -7.21 0.90
C ILE A 6 11.61 -6.64 2.22
N LEU A 7 11.49 -7.49 3.24
CA LEU A 7 11.05 -7.06 4.57
C LEU A 7 12.01 -6.04 5.18
N ASP A 8 13.31 -6.20 4.97
CA ASP A 8 14.30 -5.23 5.44
C ASP A 8 14.06 -3.85 4.81
N LEU A 9 13.85 -3.77 3.51
CA LEU A 9 13.54 -2.51 2.84
C LEU A 9 12.22 -1.90 3.32
N LEU A 10 11.18 -2.71 3.47
CA LEU A 10 9.89 -2.25 3.99
C LEU A 10 10.04 -1.68 5.40
N ASN A 11 10.73 -2.40 6.28
CA ASN A 11 10.89 -2.02 7.68
C ASN A 11 11.75 -0.76 7.88
N ARG A 12 12.62 -0.44 6.92
CA ARG A 12 13.47 0.75 6.94
C ARG A 12 12.87 1.95 6.22
N SER A 13 11.70 1.80 5.63
CA SER A 13 11.05 2.82 4.82
C SER A 13 9.76 3.28 5.48
N ASP A 14 9.43 4.55 5.32
CA ASP A 14 8.20 5.16 5.85
C ASP A 14 7.43 5.94 4.78
N PHE A 15 7.96 5.97 3.56
CA PHE A 15 7.44 6.80 2.48
C PHE A 15 7.45 6.03 1.17
N MET A 16 6.36 6.16 0.40
CA MET A 16 6.24 5.48 -0.89
C MET A 16 5.58 6.38 -1.93
N THR A 17 5.82 6.07 -3.19
CA THR A 17 5.02 6.60 -4.29
C THR A 17 3.93 5.59 -4.61
N LEU A 18 2.68 6.01 -4.49
CA LEU A 18 1.49 5.20 -4.78
C LEU A 18 0.87 5.67 -6.09
N SER A 19 0.70 4.74 -7.02
CA SER A 19 0.02 4.98 -8.29
C SER A 19 -1.34 4.29 -8.31
N THR A 20 -2.35 5.06 -8.71
CA THR A 20 -3.75 4.61 -8.85
C THR A 20 -4.25 4.93 -10.24
N SER A 21 -5.30 4.27 -10.71
CA SER A 21 -5.83 4.51 -12.05
C SER A 21 -7.31 4.15 -12.17
N VAL A 22 -8.01 4.85 -13.06
CA VAL A 22 -9.37 4.51 -13.49
C VAL A 22 -9.49 4.82 -14.98
N ALA A 23 -9.94 3.83 -15.75
CA ALA A 23 -10.22 3.99 -17.19
C ALA A 23 -9.06 4.63 -17.98
N GLY A 24 -7.83 4.20 -17.69
CA GLY A 24 -6.61 4.72 -18.35
C GLY A 24 -6.08 6.03 -17.80
N ASN A 25 -6.79 6.68 -16.86
CA ASN A 25 -6.31 7.88 -16.18
C ASN A 25 -5.53 7.47 -14.94
N SER A 26 -4.22 7.68 -14.96
CA SER A 26 -3.34 7.36 -13.84
C SER A 26 -3.02 8.59 -13.00
N SER A 27 -2.77 8.38 -11.72
CA SER A 27 -2.22 9.40 -10.85
C SER A 27 -1.20 8.77 -9.91
N ALA A 28 -0.31 9.60 -9.40
CA ALA A 28 0.71 9.19 -8.45
C ALA A 28 0.80 10.20 -7.32
N ALA A 29 1.00 9.72 -6.11
CA ALA A 29 1.16 10.55 -4.93
C ALA A 29 2.15 9.90 -3.97
N ASN A 30 2.90 10.74 -3.27
CA ASN A 30 3.73 10.26 -2.17
C ASN A 30 2.90 10.19 -0.89
N VAL A 31 2.99 9.09 -0.19
CA VAL A 31 2.26 8.87 1.05
C VAL A 31 3.17 8.23 2.10
N TYR A 32 2.93 8.56 3.37
CA TYR A 32 3.51 7.81 4.47
C TYR A 32 2.84 6.46 4.59
N PHE A 33 3.60 5.44 4.93
CA PHE A 33 3.08 4.10 5.13
C PHE A 33 3.74 3.40 6.31
N ALA A 34 3.09 2.36 6.79
CA ALA A 34 3.67 1.36 7.67
C ALA A 34 3.36 -0.02 7.10
N ASN A 35 4.19 -0.99 7.42
CA ASN A 35 3.94 -2.37 7.00
C ASN A 35 3.73 -3.29 8.20
N ASP A 36 2.97 -4.34 7.95
CA ASP A 36 2.84 -5.49 8.82
C ASP A 36 3.16 -6.73 7.98
N GLY A 37 4.41 -7.23 8.10
CA GLY A 37 4.91 -8.18 7.15
C GLY A 37 4.93 -7.56 5.75
N LEU A 38 4.31 -8.23 4.79
CA LEU A 38 4.20 -7.74 3.41
C LEU A 38 3.01 -6.82 3.17
N ASP A 39 2.04 -6.79 4.08
CA ASP A 39 0.90 -5.89 3.98
C ASP A 39 1.31 -4.46 4.33
N ILE A 40 0.76 -3.50 3.60
CA ILE A 40 1.10 -2.09 3.74
C ILE A 40 -0.16 -1.32 4.11
N TYR A 41 -0.02 -0.40 5.07
CA TYR A 41 -1.10 0.50 5.48
C TYR A 41 -0.75 1.94 5.19
N PHE A 42 -1.71 2.71 4.71
CA PHE A 42 -1.62 4.15 4.60
C PHE A 42 -2.94 4.80 4.97
N PHE A 43 -2.92 6.11 5.19
CA PHE A 43 -4.14 6.89 5.39
C PHE A 43 -4.20 8.03 4.38
N THR A 44 -5.41 8.51 4.14
CA THR A 44 -5.61 9.71 3.33
C THR A 44 -6.85 10.45 3.77
N PHE A 45 -6.87 11.75 3.51
CA PHE A 45 -8.09 12.55 3.67
C PHE A 45 -9.08 12.24 2.54
N ASN A 46 -10.36 12.20 2.88
CA ASN A 46 -11.44 11.96 1.92
C ASN A 46 -12.23 13.24 1.67
N PRO A 47 -12.67 13.51 0.44
CA PRO A 47 -12.30 12.76 -0.75
C PRO A 47 -10.91 13.14 -1.27
N SER A 48 -10.11 12.17 -1.65
CA SER A 48 -8.89 12.38 -2.39
C SER A 48 -8.95 11.61 -3.70
N ARG A 49 -8.14 12.03 -4.70
CA ARG A 49 -8.13 11.32 -5.99
C ARG A 49 -7.80 9.85 -5.80
N LYS A 50 -6.79 9.52 -5.00
CA LYS A 50 -6.40 8.14 -4.76
C LYS A 50 -7.50 7.33 -4.09
N ALA A 51 -8.20 7.89 -3.10
CA ALA A 51 -9.31 7.21 -2.44
C ALA A 51 -10.45 6.91 -3.41
N VAL A 52 -10.83 7.88 -4.25
CA VAL A 52 -11.87 7.70 -5.27
C VAL A 52 -11.45 6.65 -6.28
N GLN A 53 -10.23 6.72 -6.79
CA GLN A 53 -9.74 5.76 -7.79
C GLN A 53 -9.65 4.34 -7.23
N ILE A 54 -9.18 4.16 -6.00
CA ILE A 54 -9.13 2.85 -5.35
C ILE A 54 -10.54 2.25 -5.17
N SER A 55 -11.54 3.07 -4.85
CA SER A 55 -12.91 2.59 -4.70
C SER A 55 -13.50 2.03 -6.00
N ILE A 56 -12.99 2.46 -7.14
CA ILE A 56 -13.44 2.02 -8.47
C ILE A 56 -12.53 0.91 -9.01
N ASN A 57 -11.23 1.09 -8.88
CA ASN A 57 -10.21 0.15 -9.35
C ASN A 57 -9.22 -0.14 -8.23
N PRO A 58 -9.25 -1.35 -7.63
CA PRO A 58 -8.37 -1.70 -6.52
C PRO A 58 -6.91 -1.95 -6.93
N LYS A 59 -6.62 -2.09 -8.22
CA LYS A 59 -5.25 -2.31 -8.68
C LYS A 59 -4.41 -1.06 -8.52
N VAL A 60 -3.30 -1.20 -7.83
CA VAL A 60 -2.35 -0.11 -7.56
C VAL A 60 -0.92 -0.57 -7.80
N GLN A 61 -0.03 0.39 -7.93
CA GLN A 61 1.40 0.14 -7.93
C GLN A 61 2.08 1.05 -6.92
N CYS A 62 3.14 0.53 -6.29
CA CYS A 62 3.94 1.27 -5.32
C CYS A 62 5.41 1.19 -5.69
N VAL A 63 6.11 2.29 -5.45
CA VAL A 63 7.58 2.30 -5.46
C VAL A 63 8.05 2.73 -4.08
N ILE A 64 8.90 1.92 -3.48
CA ILE A 64 9.45 2.18 -2.15
C ILE A 64 10.98 2.18 -2.25
N ARG A 65 11.57 3.29 -1.84
CA ARG A 65 13.02 3.45 -1.78
C ARG A 65 13.40 4.07 -0.45
N PRO A 66 14.20 3.37 0.38
CA PRO A 66 14.64 3.92 1.65
C PRO A 66 15.50 5.17 1.47
N ASP A 67 15.35 6.14 2.37
CA ASP A 67 16.23 7.31 2.42
C ASP A 67 17.64 6.92 2.88
N GLY A 68 18.63 7.66 2.36
CA GLY A 68 20.02 7.48 2.77
C GLY A 68 20.67 6.18 2.30
N GLU A 69 20.03 5.43 1.43
CA GLU A 69 20.57 4.20 0.88
C GLU A 69 21.70 4.49 -0.09
N GLU A 70 22.88 3.90 0.16
CA GLU A 70 23.95 3.93 -0.82
C GLU A 70 23.58 3.02 -2.00
N GLY A 71 23.72 3.56 -3.21
CA GLY A 71 23.31 2.86 -4.41
C GLY A 71 21.82 2.94 -4.64
N ILE A 72 21.33 2.14 -5.56
CA ILE A 72 19.92 2.10 -5.92
C ILE A 72 19.34 0.76 -5.50
N LYS A 73 18.60 0.81 -4.39
CA LYS A 73 17.78 -0.30 -3.94
C LYS A 73 16.36 0.20 -3.83
N GLU A 74 15.44 -0.51 -4.44
CA GLU A 74 14.02 -0.16 -4.38
C GLU A 74 13.12 -1.38 -4.54
N LEU A 75 11.89 -1.23 -4.10
CA LEU A 75 10.82 -2.18 -4.38
C LEU A 75 9.86 -1.55 -5.38
N GLN A 76 9.49 -2.32 -6.40
CA GLN A 76 8.40 -2.01 -7.31
C GLN A 76 7.32 -3.06 -7.10
N ILE A 77 6.15 -2.63 -6.70
CA ILE A 77 5.11 -3.50 -6.17
C ILE A 77 3.84 -3.37 -7.00
N ASP A 78 3.38 -4.48 -7.57
CA ASP A 78 2.01 -4.62 -8.06
C ASP A 78 1.15 -5.11 -6.92
N ALA A 79 0.02 -4.46 -6.68
CA ALA A 79 -0.78 -4.71 -5.51
C ALA A 79 -2.25 -4.40 -5.73
N HIS A 80 -3.01 -4.73 -4.72
CA HIS A 80 -4.44 -4.49 -4.62
C HIS A 80 -4.69 -3.72 -3.32
N ALA A 81 -5.42 -2.62 -3.42
CA ALA A 81 -5.72 -1.76 -2.30
C ALA A 81 -7.20 -1.82 -1.95
N SER A 82 -7.49 -1.78 -0.66
CA SER A 82 -8.86 -1.73 -0.14
C SER A 82 -8.95 -0.83 1.08
N LYS A 83 -10.13 -0.26 1.29
CA LYS A 83 -10.40 0.53 2.49
C LYS A 83 -10.53 -0.39 3.69
N VAL A 84 -9.88 -0.04 4.79
CA VAL A 84 -10.00 -0.76 6.05
C VAL A 84 -11.28 -0.30 6.74
N THR A 85 -12.19 -1.24 7.02
CA THR A 85 -13.51 -0.96 7.62
C THR A 85 -13.68 -1.57 9.01
N ASP A 86 -12.96 -2.64 9.32
CA ASP A 86 -12.98 -3.27 10.64
C ASP A 86 -12.31 -2.36 11.67
N LYS A 87 -12.98 -2.11 12.79
CA LYS A 87 -12.49 -1.23 13.86
C LYS A 87 -11.13 -1.64 14.41
N ASN A 88 -10.93 -2.94 14.61
CA ASN A 88 -9.68 -3.45 15.16
C ASN A 88 -8.53 -3.25 14.15
N GLU A 89 -8.81 -3.45 12.88
CA GLU A 89 -7.82 -3.24 11.82
C GLU A 89 -7.52 -1.75 11.61
N VAL A 90 -8.52 -0.87 11.72
CA VAL A 90 -8.31 0.60 11.72
C VAL A 90 -7.35 1.01 12.84
N GLU A 91 -7.57 0.51 14.06
CA GLU A 91 -6.68 0.80 15.19
C GLU A 91 -5.26 0.26 14.97
N LYS A 92 -5.15 -0.93 14.39
CA LYS A 92 -3.87 -1.53 14.02
C LYS A 92 -3.14 -0.67 12.98
N ALA A 93 -3.83 -0.25 11.93
CA ALA A 93 -3.26 0.61 10.88
C ALA A 93 -2.82 1.96 11.45
N LYS A 94 -3.67 2.58 12.25
CA LYS A 94 -3.38 3.86 12.92
C LYS A 94 -2.12 3.75 13.79
N LYS A 95 -2.06 2.76 14.66
CA LYS A 95 -0.90 2.54 15.53
C LYS A 95 0.38 2.30 14.72
N ALA A 96 0.31 1.47 13.70
CA ALA A 96 1.47 1.17 12.86
C ALA A 96 2.01 2.42 12.17
N ILE A 97 1.13 3.27 11.64
CA ILE A 97 1.53 4.52 10.98
C ILE A 97 2.10 5.53 12.00
N LEU A 98 1.48 5.66 13.17
CA LEU A 98 1.97 6.56 14.23
C LEU A 98 3.34 6.13 14.76
N ASP A 99 3.67 4.85 14.73
CA ASP A 99 4.99 4.35 15.13
C ASP A 99 6.11 4.74 14.14
N VAL A 100 5.78 5.05 12.89
CA VAL A 100 6.77 5.43 11.87
C VAL A 100 6.79 6.92 11.57
N THR A 101 5.71 7.66 11.86
CA THR A 101 5.67 9.11 11.63
C THR A 101 4.75 9.82 12.62
N GLU A 102 5.16 11.02 13.06
CA GLU A 102 4.31 11.93 13.84
C GLU A 102 3.54 12.90 12.93
N ALA A 103 3.84 12.89 11.63
CA ALA A 103 3.14 13.74 10.68
C ALA A 103 1.64 13.41 10.69
N PHE A 104 0.82 14.45 10.80
CA PHE A 104 -0.64 14.33 10.83
C PHE A 104 -1.22 13.61 12.06
N SER A 105 -0.42 13.41 13.14
CA SER A 105 -0.87 12.69 14.33
C SER A 105 -2.12 13.28 14.96
N GLU A 106 -2.25 14.61 14.99
CA GLU A 106 -3.43 15.28 15.50
C GLU A 106 -4.72 14.86 14.80
N TYR A 107 -4.67 14.73 13.47
CA TYR A 107 -5.83 14.29 12.67
C TYR A 107 -6.13 12.83 12.89
N MET A 108 -5.11 12.00 13.06
CA MET A 108 -5.26 10.56 13.24
C MET A 108 -5.87 10.18 14.60
N HIS A 109 -5.73 11.06 15.60
CA HIS A 109 -6.35 10.89 16.92
C HIS A 109 -7.76 11.51 17.01
N ASP A 110 -8.21 12.19 15.99
CA ASP A 110 -9.52 12.84 15.99
C ASP A 110 -10.62 11.83 15.62
N ASP A 111 -11.30 11.33 16.64
CA ASP A 111 -12.37 10.34 16.47
C ASP A 111 -13.53 10.86 15.60
N PHE A 112 -13.79 12.17 15.62
CA PHE A 112 -14.80 12.79 14.76
C PHE A 112 -14.45 12.68 13.28
N LEU A 113 -13.18 12.93 12.92
CA LEU A 113 -12.72 12.82 11.54
C LEU A 113 -12.79 11.38 11.04
N ILE A 114 -12.44 10.43 11.89
CA ILE A 114 -12.50 9.00 11.57
C ILE A 114 -13.95 8.55 11.42
N ALA A 115 -14.82 8.89 12.37
CA ALA A 115 -16.22 8.49 12.37
C ALA A 115 -17.02 9.09 11.20
N ASN A 116 -16.65 10.27 10.72
CA ASN A 116 -17.29 10.94 9.59
C ASN A 116 -16.57 10.71 8.25
N ASP A 117 -15.64 9.74 8.23
CA ASP A 117 -14.93 9.33 7.02
C ASP A 117 -14.11 10.45 6.34
N VAL A 118 -13.72 11.46 7.12
CA VAL A 118 -12.80 12.52 6.64
C VAL A 118 -11.39 11.97 6.52
N ILE A 119 -11.03 11.00 7.35
CA ILE A 119 -9.79 10.24 7.28
C ILE A 119 -10.15 8.78 7.03
N GLY A 120 -9.56 8.19 5.99
CA GLY A 120 -9.68 6.77 5.68
C GLY A 120 -8.35 6.04 5.78
N TYR A 121 -8.38 4.82 6.29
CA TYR A 121 -7.24 3.91 6.32
C TYR A 121 -7.40 2.86 5.23
N TYR A 122 -6.28 2.54 4.59
CA TYR A 122 -6.24 1.64 3.44
C TYR A 122 -5.18 0.59 3.64
N LYS A 123 -5.46 -0.59 3.13
CA LYS A 123 -4.55 -1.74 3.13
C LYS A 123 -4.14 -2.05 1.70
N ILE A 124 -2.86 -2.20 1.49
CA ILE A 124 -2.29 -2.61 0.21
C ILE A 124 -1.72 -4.01 0.38
N GLN A 125 -2.18 -4.92 -0.44
CA GLN A 125 -1.76 -6.32 -0.46
C GLN A 125 -0.98 -6.59 -1.74
N PRO A 126 0.35 -6.74 -1.65
CA PRO A 126 1.17 -7.02 -2.82
C PRO A 126 0.79 -8.33 -3.51
N THR A 127 0.81 -8.33 -4.83
CA THR A 127 0.65 -9.53 -5.66
C THR A 127 1.97 -9.96 -6.27
N THR A 128 2.79 -8.99 -6.68
CA THR A 128 4.15 -9.21 -7.18
C THR A 128 5.06 -8.13 -6.63
N ILE A 129 6.21 -8.51 -6.13
CA ILE A 129 7.22 -7.57 -5.62
C ILE A 129 8.50 -7.78 -6.41
N LYS A 130 8.97 -6.73 -7.07
CA LYS A 130 10.27 -6.68 -7.72
C LYS A 130 11.27 -5.99 -6.79
N TYR A 131 12.29 -6.71 -6.42
CA TYR A 131 13.43 -6.19 -5.66
C TYR A 131 14.53 -5.76 -6.63
N VAL A 132 14.93 -4.51 -6.53
CA VAL A 132 15.96 -3.91 -7.38
C VAL A 132 17.17 -3.55 -6.54
N ASP A 133 18.35 -4.01 -6.97
CA ASP A 133 19.64 -3.63 -6.40
C ASP A 133 20.68 -3.55 -7.53
N PHE A 134 20.94 -2.35 -8.03
CA PHE A 134 21.83 -2.15 -9.17
C PHE A 134 23.31 -2.44 -8.87
N PHE A 135 23.69 -2.56 -7.60
CA PHE A 135 25.05 -2.90 -7.21
C PHE A 135 25.23 -4.40 -6.94
N ALA A 136 24.16 -5.17 -6.94
CA ALA A 136 24.26 -6.63 -6.79
C ALA A 136 24.58 -7.28 -8.13
N GLU A 137 25.16 -8.49 -8.06
CA GLU A 137 25.37 -9.32 -9.25
C GLU A 137 24.04 -9.63 -9.93
N LYS A 138 23.01 -10.00 -9.14
CA LYS A 138 21.64 -10.17 -9.60
C LYS A 138 20.87 -8.91 -9.28
N GLN A 139 20.67 -8.05 -10.27
CA GLN A 139 20.08 -6.73 -10.08
C GLN A 139 18.60 -6.74 -9.86
N PHE A 140 17.87 -7.72 -10.40
CA PHE A 140 16.42 -7.81 -10.35
C PHE A 140 15.99 -9.18 -9.85
N GLU A 141 15.12 -9.20 -8.83
CA GLU A 141 14.52 -10.43 -8.31
C GLU A 141 13.03 -10.19 -8.10
N TRP A 142 12.21 -11.18 -8.41
CA TRP A 142 10.74 -11.08 -8.28
C TRP A 142 10.24 -12.09 -7.26
N MET A 143 9.29 -11.65 -6.44
CA MET A 143 8.56 -12.51 -5.54
C MET A 143 7.06 -12.40 -5.82
N GLU A 144 6.40 -13.55 -6.02
CA GLU A 144 4.96 -13.65 -6.12
C GLU A 144 4.34 -13.83 -4.74
N VAL A 145 3.15 -13.27 -4.54
CA VAL A 145 2.34 -13.46 -3.33
C VAL A 145 1.01 -14.10 -3.76
N PRO A 146 0.97 -15.43 -4.00
CA PRO A 146 -0.17 -16.09 -4.64
C PRO A 146 -1.48 -15.96 -3.88
N GLU A 147 -1.45 -15.94 -2.56
CA GLU A 147 -2.63 -15.81 -1.70
C GLU A 147 -3.39 -14.51 -1.97
N ASN A 148 -2.70 -13.42 -2.27
CA ASN A 148 -3.31 -12.13 -2.58
C ASN A 148 -3.91 -12.11 -3.99
N ARG A 149 -3.27 -12.81 -4.94
CA ARG A 149 -3.83 -12.99 -6.29
C ARG A 149 -5.12 -13.80 -6.30
N ILE A 150 -5.20 -14.84 -5.50
CA ILE A 150 -6.39 -15.66 -5.35
C ILE A 150 -7.57 -14.83 -4.84
N GLY A 151 -7.33 -13.97 -3.83
CA GLY A 151 -8.33 -13.04 -3.32
C GLY A 151 -8.86 -12.11 -4.41
N LEU A 152 -7.97 -11.49 -5.18
CA LEU A 152 -8.31 -10.60 -6.29
C LEU A 152 -9.14 -11.30 -7.36
N LEU A 153 -8.76 -12.52 -7.75
CA LEU A 153 -9.51 -13.30 -8.73
C LEU A 153 -10.93 -13.64 -8.25
N LYS A 154 -11.12 -13.94 -6.98
CA LYS A 154 -12.44 -14.17 -6.39
C LYS A 154 -13.31 -12.93 -6.44
N GLU A 155 -12.76 -11.76 -6.13
CA GLU A 155 -13.46 -10.48 -6.21
C GLU A 155 -13.90 -10.16 -7.64
N VAL A 156 -13.03 -10.34 -8.62
CA VAL A 156 -13.33 -10.15 -10.04
C VAL A 156 -14.44 -11.09 -10.51
N LYS A 157 -14.41 -12.35 -10.10
CA LYS A 157 -15.48 -13.31 -10.40
C LYS A 157 -16.82 -12.89 -9.81
N ASN A 158 -16.84 -12.44 -8.57
CA ASN A 158 -18.05 -11.96 -7.91
C ASN A 158 -18.63 -10.75 -8.62
N LEU A 159 -17.80 -9.80 -9.05
CA LEU A 159 -18.23 -8.63 -9.82
C LEU A 159 -18.83 -9.05 -11.18
N SER A 160 -18.22 -10.01 -11.86
CA SER A 160 -18.75 -10.54 -13.12
C SER A 160 -20.13 -11.20 -12.96
N LEU A 161 -20.36 -11.89 -11.85
CA LEU A 161 -21.64 -12.52 -11.54
C LEU A 161 -22.75 -11.49 -11.24
N ILE A 162 -22.39 -10.33 -10.67
CA ILE A 162 -23.34 -9.26 -10.37
C ILE A 162 -23.81 -8.55 -11.63
N HIS A 163 -23.02 -8.51 -12.68
CA HIS A 163 -23.30 -7.82 -13.94
C HIS A 163 -23.95 -8.72 -15.03
N ILE A 164 -24.19 -9.96 -14.70
CA ILE A 164 -24.94 -10.89 -15.55
C ILE A 164 -26.42 -10.85 -15.16
#